data_32b02f7641661628f49e145e112af72e
#
_entry.id   32b02f7641661628f49e145e112af72e
#
_cell.length_a   1.000
_cell.length_b   1.000
_cell.length_c   1.000
_cell.angle_alpha   90.00
_cell.angle_beta   90.00
_cell.angle_gamma   90.00
#
_symmetry.space_group_name_H-M   'P 1'
#
loop_
_entity.id
_entity.type
_entity.pdbx_description
1 polymer ?
#
loop_
_entity_poly.entity_id
_entity_poly.type
_entity_poly.pdbx_seq_one_letter_code
_entity_poly.pdbx_strand_id
1 'polypeptide(L)'
;MDVNERLEQNQTGNGPSLKPDEKRLYLGTYRERVILAIKTSQVNSEQAKQVLADKLTQYPNATLLIDQNHAGAAYIDYLQLAIKSGNQYSLLSNNETSKQTEDPYAIVLADHGAVNLEHIEL
;
A
#
# COMPACT_ATOMS: atom_id res chain seq x y z
N MET A 1 -8.58 25.01 14.36
CA MET A 1 -8.72 24.57 14.67
C MET A 1 -8.93 24.20 14.87
N ASP A 2 -8.64 24.95 14.22
CA ASP A 2 -8.73 24.61 14.50
C ASP A 2 -8.80 24.48 14.20
N VAL A 3 -8.73 24.93 13.48
CA VAL A 3 -8.73 24.74 13.59
C VAL A 3 -8.69 24.59 13.44
N ASN A 4 -8.49 25.23 12.99
CA ASN A 4 -8.46 24.86 13.25
C ASN A 4 -8.37 24.58 13.25
N GLU A 5 -8.21 25.00 12.84
CA GLU A 5 -8.04 24.63 13.26
C GLU A 5 -8.03 24.31 13.12
N ARG A 6 -7.79 24.97 12.72
CA ARG A 6 -7.62 24.60 12.95
C ARG A 6 -7.60 24.36 12.51
N LEU A 7 -7.31 24.86 11.73
CA LEU A 7 -7.17 24.63 11.77
C LEU A 7 -6.91 24.41 11.47
N GLU A 8 -6.59 24.71 10.99
CA GLU A 8 -6.33 24.42 11.13
C GLU A 8 -5.97 24.06 10.98
N GLN A 9 -5.61 24.45 10.65
CA GLN A 9 -5.30 24.05 10.90
C GLN A 9 -5.05 23.79 10.64
N ASN A 10 -4.64 24.37 10.21
CA ASN A 10 -4.38 24.03 10.33
C ASN A 10 -4.08 23.87 10.02
N GLN A 11 -3.79 24.19 9.79
CA GLN A 11 -3.45 23.92 9.76
C GLN A 11 -2.99 23.59 9.45
N THR A 12 -2.47 24.01 9.28
CA THR A 12 -2.00 23.40 9.19
C THR A 12 -1.67 22.73 9.01
N GLY A 13 -1.25 22.85 8.79
CA GLY A 13 -0.99 21.99 8.75
C GLY A 13 -0.67 21.40 8.47
N ASN A 14 -0.31 21.35 8.14
CA ASN A 14 0.08 20.38 7.87
C ASN A 14 -0.12 19.10 8.10
N GLY A 15 -0.46 18.70 8.00
CA GLY A 15 -0.38 17.37 8.50
C GLY A 15 -0.64 16.30 7.47
N PRO A 16 -0.19 15.04 7.75
CA PRO A 16 -0.32 13.97 6.75
C PRO A 16 -1.76 13.63 6.39
N SER A 17 -2.69 13.93 7.26
CA SER A 17 -4.10 13.69 6.99
C SER A 17 -4.64 14.51 5.83
N LEU A 18 -3.86 15.44 5.34
CA LEU A 18 -4.26 16.31 4.23
C LEU A 18 -3.83 15.77 2.86
N LYS A 19 -3.51 14.48 2.77
CA LYS A 19 -3.06 13.89 1.52
C LYS A 19 -3.96 12.73 1.08
N PRO A 20 -5.24 13.00 0.76
CA PRO A 20 -6.16 11.92 0.38
C PRO A 20 -5.76 11.21 -0.91
N ASP A 21 -5.16 11.92 -1.86
CA ASP A 21 -4.74 11.31 -3.12
C ASP A 21 -3.60 10.31 -2.90
N GLU A 22 -2.71 10.61 -1.97
CA GLU A 22 -1.63 9.70 -1.63
C GLU A 22 -2.18 8.41 -1.05
N LYS A 23 -3.17 8.52 -0.14
CA LYS A 23 -3.80 7.32 0.43
C LYS A 23 -4.48 6.47 -0.62
N ARG A 24 -5.16 7.10 -1.58
CA ARG A 24 -5.80 6.34 -2.65
C ARG A 24 -4.78 5.60 -3.50
N LEU A 25 -3.67 6.26 -3.79
CA LEU A 25 -2.63 5.68 -4.62
C LEU A 25 -1.99 4.46 -3.96
N TYR A 26 -1.79 4.52 -2.65
CA TYR A 26 -1.12 3.46 -1.90
C TYR A 26 -2.07 2.61 -1.06
N LEU A 27 -3.28 2.40 -1.56
CA LEU A 27 -4.25 1.48 -0.99
C LEU A 27 -4.58 1.75 0.48
N GLY A 28 -4.62 3.03 0.85
CA GLY A 28 -5.03 3.44 2.18
C GLY A 28 -3.90 3.79 3.12
N THR A 29 -2.66 3.74 2.66
CA THR A 29 -1.52 4.13 3.49
C THR A 29 -0.76 5.29 2.85
N TYR A 30 0.27 5.77 3.53
CA TYR A 30 1.10 6.87 3.06
C TYR A 30 2.40 6.36 2.46
N ARG A 31 2.92 7.10 1.47
CA ARG A 31 4.15 6.75 0.78
C ARG A 31 5.30 6.46 1.74
N GLU A 32 5.40 7.22 2.83
CA GLU A 32 6.49 7.06 3.80
C GLU A 32 6.49 5.71 4.48
N ARG A 33 5.35 5.01 4.50
CA ARG A 33 5.20 3.71 5.14
C ARG A 33 5.33 2.55 4.16
N VAL A 34 5.37 2.84 2.87
CA VAL A 34 5.38 1.79 1.84
C VAL A 34 6.75 1.14 1.74
N ILE A 35 6.76 -0.18 1.81
CA ILE A 35 7.96 -1.00 1.66
C ILE A 35 8.08 -1.47 0.22
N LEU A 36 6.96 -1.94 -0.35
CA LEU A 36 6.92 -2.43 -1.71
C LEU A 36 5.54 -2.16 -2.30
N ALA A 37 5.51 -1.71 -3.54
CA ALA A 37 4.27 -1.48 -4.28
C ALA A 37 4.36 -2.21 -5.62
N ILE A 38 3.35 -3.01 -5.94
CA ILE A 38 3.31 -3.81 -7.15
C ILE A 38 2.15 -3.33 -8.01
N LYS A 39 2.44 -2.95 -9.24
CA LYS A 39 1.43 -2.44 -10.16
C LYS A 39 0.55 -3.57 -10.69
N THR A 40 -0.64 -3.20 -11.14
CA THR A 40 -1.58 -4.15 -11.72
C THR A 40 -0.93 -4.95 -12.86
N SER A 41 -0.12 -4.30 -13.68
CA SER A 41 0.56 -4.97 -14.79
C SER A 41 1.62 -5.97 -14.34
N GLN A 42 2.01 -5.94 -13.07
CA GLN A 42 3.10 -6.76 -12.54
C GLN A 42 2.62 -7.90 -11.64
N VAL A 43 1.32 -7.95 -11.32
CA VAL A 43 0.84 -8.90 -10.30
C VAL A 43 1.04 -10.36 -10.66
N ASN A 44 1.14 -10.69 -11.95
CA ASN A 44 1.34 -12.08 -12.36
C ASN A 44 2.81 -12.46 -12.50
N SER A 45 3.71 -11.52 -12.24
CA SER A 45 5.14 -11.73 -12.38
C SER A 45 5.69 -12.59 -11.24
N GLU A 46 6.53 -13.57 -11.57
CA GLU A 46 7.20 -14.36 -10.55
C GLU A 46 8.18 -13.50 -9.76
N GLN A 47 8.80 -12.53 -10.42
CA GLN A 47 9.69 -11.60 -9.74
C GLN A 47 8.95 -10.83 -8.64
N ALA A 48 7.75 -10.35 -8.94
CA ALA A 48 6.97 -9.61 -7.97
C ALA A 48 6.67 -10.45 -6.74
N LYS A 49 6.29 -11.72 -6.95
CA LYS A 49 5.97 -12.61 -5.85
C LYS A 49 7.19 -12.95 -5.01
N GLN A 50 8.34 -13.15 -5.65
CA GLN A 50 9.57 -13.44 -4.92
C GLN A 50 10.07 -12.26 -4.11
N VAL A 51 10.05 -11.07 -4.71
CA VAL A 51 10.48 -9.86 -4.00
C VAL A 51 9.57 -9.61 -2.80
N LEU A 52 8.26 -9.80 -2.99
CA LEU A 52 7.32 -9.62 -1.89
C LEU A 52 7.57 -10.63 -0.78
N ALA A 53 7.80 -11.90 -1.12
CA ALA A 53 8.07 -12.92 -0.12
C ALA A 53 9.28 -12.56 0.73
N ASP A 54 10.33 -12.03 0.10
CA ASP A 54 11.52 -11.60 0.83
C ASP A 54 11.21 -10.43 1.75
N LYS A 55 10.43 -9.45 1.27
CA LYS A 55 10.08 -8.28 2.07
C LYS A 55 9.18 -8.64 3.25
N LEU A 56 8.26 -9.58 3.05
CA LEU A 56 7.41 -10.05 4.14
C LEU A 56 8.25 -10.62 5.29
N THR A 57 9.29 -11.35 4.96
CA THR A 57 10.19 -11.91 5.95
C THR A 57 11.02 -10.83 6.64
N GLN A 58 11.49 -9.83 5.86
CA GLN A 58 12.29 -8.74 6.41
C GLN A 58 11.48 -7.82 7.33
N TYR A 59 10.19 -7.68 7.06
CA TYR A 59 9.32 -6.77 7.81
C TYR A 59 8.14 -7.53 8.38
N PRO A 60 8.37 -8.34 9.43
CA PRO A 60 7.33 -9.24 9.94
C PRO A 60 6.11 -8.52 10.52
N ASN A 61 6.25 -7.26 10.89
CA ASN A 61 5.14 -6.48 11.42
C ASN A 61 4.39 -5.67 10.35
N ALA A 62 4.83 -5.76 9.11
CA ALA A 62 4.18 -5.03 8.03
C ALA A 62 2.86 -5.68 7.63
N THR A 63 1.96 -4.86 7.09
CA THR A 63 0.65 -5.31 6.62
C THR A 63 0.63 -5.32 5.11
N LEU A 64 0.11 -6.40 4.53
CA LEU A 64 -0.05 -6.51 3.09
C LEU A 64 -1.44 -6.03 2.70
N LEU A 65 -1.49 -5.02 1.84
CA LEU A 65 -2.74 -4.46 1.34
C LEU A 65 -2.95 -4.98 -0.08
N ILE A 66 -4.10 -5.60 -0.33
CA ILE A 66 -4.40 -6.22 -1.62
C ILE A 66 -5.69 -5.63 -2.17
N ASP A 67 -5.63 -5.06 -3.37
CA ASP A 67 -6.81 -4.60 -4.08
C ASP A 67 -7.30 -5.77 -4.94
N GLN A 68 -8.39 -6.40 -4.53
CA GLN A 68 -8.90 -7.58 -5.21
C GLN A 68 -9.28 -7.31 -6.66
N ASN A 69 -9.82 -6.12 -6.93
CA ASN A 69 -10.26 -5.80 -8.29
C ASN A 69 -9.08 -5.68 -9.24
N HIS A 70 -8.00 -5.05 -8.81
CA HIS A 70 -6.83 -4.86 -9.65
C HIS A 70 -5.94 -6.09 -9.72
N ALA A 71 -5.83 -6.82 -8.61
CA ALA A 71 -5.02 -8.04 -8.60
C ALA A 71 -5.69 -9.18 -9.35
N GLY A 72 -7.02 -9.15 -9.45
CA GLY A 72 -7.74 -10.23 -10.12
C GLY A 72 -7.48 -11.56 -9.44
N ALA A 73 -7.38 -12.64 -10.22
CA ALA A 73 -7.17 -13.98 -9.68
C ALA A 73 -5.85 -14.11 -8.92
N ALA A 74 -4.88 -13.24 -9.21
CA ALA A 74 -3.57 -13.30 -8.55
C ALA A 74 -3.66 -12.96 -7.07
N TYR A 75 -4.76 -12.33 -6.60
CA TYR A 75 -4.86 -11.93 -5.20
C TYR A 75 -4.69 -13.10 -4.25
N ILE A 76 -5.10 -14.30 -4.68
CA ILE A 76 -5.00 -15.49 -3.84
C ILE A 76 -3.52 -15.86 -3.58
N ASP A 77 -2.68 -15.73 -4.59
CA ASP A 77 -1.26 -16.01 -4.43
C ASP A 77 -0.62 -15.10 -3.39
N TYR A 78 -0.94 -13.81 -3.45
CA TYR A 78 -0.39 -12.84 -2.51
C TYR A 78 -0.96 -13.04 -1.11
N LEU A 79 -2.24 -13.37 -1.03
CA LEU A 79 -2.86 -13.68 0.25
C LEU A 79 -2.14 -14.86 0.92
N GLN A 80 -1.86 -15.90 0.16
CA GLN A 80 -1.17 -17.07 0.69
C GLN A 80 0.25 -16.73 1.16
N LEU A 81 0.93 -15.84 0.46
CA LEU A 81 2.26 -15.41 0.90
C LEU A 81 2.20 -14.72 2.26
N ALA A 82 1.20 -13.86 2.48
CA ALA A 82 1.04 -13.19 3.76
C ALA A 82 0.72 -14.18 4.88
N ILE A 83 -0.19 -15.12 4.59
CA ILE A 83 -0.57 -16.13 5.57
C ILE A 83 0.64 -16.98 5.95
N LYS A 84 1.41 -17.40 4.95
CA LYS A 84 2.57 -18.25 5.17
C LYS A 84 3.65 -17.55 6.00
N SER A 85 3.84 -16.26 5.77
CA SER A 85 4.86 -15.50 6.48
C SER A 85 4.38 -15.01 7.85
N GLY A 86 3.07 -15.07 8.11
CA GLY A 86 2.51 -14.59 9.38
C GLY A 86 2.23 -13.11 9.43
N ASN A 87 2.35 -12.40 8.31
CA ASN A 87 2.06 -10.98 8.27
C ASN A 87 0.56 -10.72 8.27
N GLN A 88 0.17 -9.55 8.76
CA GLN A 88 -1.21 -9.11 8.66
C GLN A 88 -1.51 -8.74 7.20
N TYR A 89 -2.78 -8.82 6.84
CA TYR A 89 -3.21 -8.44 5.50
C TYR A 89 -4.59 -7.81 5.54
N SER A 90 -4.90 -7.07 4.48
CA SER A 90 -6.21 -6.45 4.33
C SER A 90 -6.61 -6.52 2.86
N LEU A 91 -7.85 -6.96 2.61
CA LEU A 91 -8.39 -7.06 1.26
C LEU A 91 -9.29 -5.85 1.00
N LEU A 92 -9.05 -5.18 -0.11
CA LEU A 92 -9.81 -4.00 -0.50
C LEU A 92 -10.51 -4.27 -1.82
N SER A 93 -11.76 -3.84 -1.95
CA SER A 93 -12.54 -4.15 -3.13
C SER A 93 -13.09 -2.93 -3.86
N ASN A 94 -13.08 -1.75 -3.25
CA ASN A 94 -13.68 -0.55 -3.85
C ASN A 94 -12.71 0.62 -3.88
N ASN A 95 -11.48 0.34 -4.26
CA ASN A 95 -10.47 1.38 -4.35
C ASN A 95 -10.69 2.23 -5.60
N GLU A 96 -10.65 3.54 -5.45
CA GLU A 96 -10.85 4.48 -6.53
C GLU A 96 -9.56 4.87 -7.25
N THR A 97 -8.45 4.22 -6.93
CA THR A 97 -7.16 4.54 -7.54
C THR A 97 -7.20 4.44 -9.06
N SER A 98 -7.98 3.50 -9.60
CA SER A 98 -8.06 3.29 -11.04
C SER A 98 -8.58 4.51 -11.79
N LYS A 99 -9.23 5.43 -11.10
CA LYS A 99 -9.73 6.65 -11.72
C LYS A 99 -8.64 7.69 -11.92
N GLN A 100 -7.48 7.48 -11.34
CA GLN A 100 -6.42 8.49 -11.32
C GLN A 100 -5.16 8.07 -12.03
N THR A 101 -5.02 6.80 -12.38
CA THR A 101 -3.83 6.30 -13.05
C THR A 101 -4.17 5.13 -13.92
N GLU A 102 -3.38 4.93 -14.99
CA GLU A 102 -3.62 3.86 -15.95
C GLU A 102 -3.15 2.50 -15.43
N ASP A 103 -2.17 2.49 -14.53
CA ASP A 103 -1.61 1.24 -14.02
C ASP A 103 -1.46 1.37 -12.50
N PRO A 104 -2.58 1.29 -11.78
CA PRO A 104 -2.56 1.49 -10.33
C PRO A 104 -1.88 0.36 -9.60
N TYR A 105 -1.45 0.64 -8.38
CA TYR A 105 -0.90 -0.40 -7.52
C TYR A 105 -2.02 -1.36 -7.09
N ALA A 106 -1.76 -2.63 -7.26
CA ALA A 106 -2.70 -3.67 -6.83
C ALA A 106 -2.29 -4.27 -5.48
N ILE A 107 -1.01 -4.22 -5.15
CA ILE A 107 -0.45 -4.79 -3.92
C ILE A 107 0.47 -3.75 -3.30
N VAL A 108 0.28 -3.49 -2.00
CA VAL A 108 1.16 -2.59 -1.25
C VAL A 108 1.51 -3.24 0.08
N LEU A 109 2.80 -3.32 0.38
CA LEU A 109 3.26 -3.76 1.69
C LEU A 109 3.69 -2.52 2.47
N ALA A 110 3.11 -2.30 3.65
CA ALA A 110 3.34 -1.09 4.42
C ALA A 110 3.61 -1.42 5.88
N ASP A 111 4.54 -0.68 6.48
CA ASP A 111 4.81 -0.80 7.90
C ASP A 111 3.88 0.12 8.69
N HIS A 112 3.88 -0.03 10.01
CA HIS A 112 3.04 0.78 10.89
C HIS A 112 3.60 2.18 11.08
N GLY A 113 4.88 2.37 10.84
CA GLY A 113 5.52 3.66 10.93
C GLY A 113 6.24 4.00 9.64
N ALA A 114 6.83 5.19 9.60
CA ALA A 114 7.55 5.65 8.41
C ALA A 114 8.85 4.87 8.24
N VAL A 115 9.06 4.33 7.06
CA VAL A 115 10.30 3.65 6.68
C VAL A 115 11.09 4.46 5.66
N ASN A 116 10.42 5.36 4.95
CA ASN A 116 11.03 6.32 4.02
C ASN A 116 11.98 5.68 3.02
N LEU A 117 11.55 4.56 2.44
CA LEU A 117 12.36 3.88 1.44
C LEU A 117 12.33 4.63 0.11
N GLU A 118 13.49 4.71 -0.52
CA GLU A 118 13.62 5.42 -1.79
C GLU A 118 13.04 4.60 -2.94
N HIS A 119 13.25 3.30 -2.93
CA HIS A 119 12.81 2.41 -3.99
C HIS A 119 11.78 1.42 -3.45
N ILE A 120 10.54 1.55 -3.93
CA ILE A 120 9.43 0.69 -3.49
C ILE A 120 8.85 -0.15 -4.62
N GLU A 121 9.30 0.07 -5.85
CA GLU A 121 8.83 -0.71 -6.99
C GLU A 121 9.86 -1.76 -7.38
N LEU A 122 9.42 -2.68 -8.23
CA LEU A 122 10.27 -3.77 -8.71
C LEU A 122 11.44 -3.27 -9.56
#